data_f71f7bc0b27a1bc527aa4d710646c7dd
#
_entry.id   f71f7bc0b27a1bc527aa4d710646c7dd
#
_cell.length_a   1.000
_cell.length_b   1.000
_cell.length_c   1.000
_cell.angle_alpha   90.00
_cell.angle_beta   90.00
_cell.angle_gamma   90.00
#
_symmetry.space_group_name_H-M   'P 1'
#
loop_
_entity.id
_entity.type
_entity.pdbx_description
1 polymer ?
#
loop_
_entity_poly.entity_id
_entity_poly.type
_entity_poly.pdbx_seq_one_letter_code
_entity_poly.pdbx_strand_id
1 'polypeptide(L)'
;MISKKIVITGGATRIGAAIAKSLASYETSITIHYNKSKTNAFKLKKELEKLGSKVYLLKADLNNLKQTQALLKLAYKKMKGLDCLINNASVFENDNLQNFTDKSFIKHLNINLKAPAILSQNFKKLLKNSQGNIINIIDQRVEKLTPFFFSYTLSKSSLATLTKITAMKLAPNIRVNGISPGPTLKNYRQSENHFKKQWKSVILEKRVKLNSVCDGIKFLIKNENITGEIINIDSGQRLAWNTPDIINAKE
;
A
#
# COMPACT_ATOMS: atom_id res chain seq x y z
N MET A 1 2.45 4.45 20.67
CA MET A 1 2.31 2.99 20.95
C MET A 1 2.82 2.20 19.75
N ILE A 2 3.68 1.21 19.93
CA ILE A 2 4.13 0.36 18.82
C ILE A 2 2.99 -0.59 18.46
N SER A 3 2.55 -0.57 17.20
CA SER A 3 1.47 -1.46 16.71
C SER A 3 1.93 -2.91 16.78
N LYS A 4 1.29 -3.72 17.63
CA LYS A 4 1.66 -5.12 17.89
C LYS A 4 0.88 -6.13 17.01
N LYS A 5 -0.34 -5.78 16.59
CA LYS A 5 -1.25 -6.68 15.83
C LYS A 5 -1.57 -6.07 14.47
N ILE A 6 -0.86 -6.51 13.46
CA ILE A 6 -0.79 -5.85 12.14
C ILE A 6 -1.42 -6.75 11.07
N VAL A 7 -2.29 -6.19 10.24
CA VAL A 7 -2.79 -6.83 9.02
C VAL A 7 -2.18 -6.15 7.80
N ILE A 8 -1.58 -6.94 6.90
CA ILE A 8 -0.99 -6.44 5.64
C ILE A 8 -1.69 -7.11 4.46
N THR A 9 -2.45 -6.34 3.69
CA THR A 9 -3.07 -6.86 2.47
C THR A 9 -2.02 -6.99 1.36
N GLY A 10 -2.08 -8.08 0.59
CA GLY A 10 -1.03 -8.37 -0.42
C GLY A 10 0.36 -8.50 0.21
N GLY A 11 0.44 -8.94 1.47
CA GLY A 11 1.66 -8.99 2.25
C GLY A 11 2.65 -10.09 1.88
N ALA A 12 2.30 -11.00 0.96
CA ALA A 12 3.12 -12.18 0.67
C ALA A 12 4.33 -11.92 -0.25
N THR A 13 4.35 -10.82 -0.99
CA THR A 13 5.36 -10.54 -2.03
C THR A 13 5.71 -9.05 -2.10
N ARG A 14 6.83 -8.76 -2.78
CA ARG A 14 7.22 -7.39 -3.15
C ARG A 14 7.26 -6.42 -1.96
N ILE A 15 6.67 -5.24 -2.10
CA ILE A 15 6.60 -4.20 -1.06
C ILE A 15 5.93 -4.75 0.20
N GLY A 16 4.82 -5.49 0.07
CA GLY A 16 4.12 -6.07 1.22
C GLY A 16 4.98 -7.02 2.05
N ALA A 17 5.80 -7.86 1.40
CA ALA A 17 6.72 -8.76 2.10
C ALA A 17 7.86 -7.99 2.80
N ALA A 18 8.37 -6.93 2.18
CA ALA A 18 9.38 -6.07 2.80
C ALA A 18 8.82 -5.35 4.04
N ILE A 19 7.59 -4.84 3.95
CA ILE A 19 6.89 -4.24 5.08
C ILE A 19 6.75 -5.25 6.22
N ALA A 20 6.28 -6.48 5.92
CA ALA A 20 6.11 -7.52 6.92
C ALA A 20 7.44 -7.84 7.64
N LYS A 21 8.53 -8.00 6.89
CA LYS A 21 9.87 -8.25 7.44
C LYS A 21 10.36 -7.09 8.32
N SER A 22 10.12 -5.86 7.90
CA SER A 22 10.58 -4.67 8.62
C SER A 22 9.85 -4.41 9.94
N LEU A 23 8.63 -4.96 10.07
CA LEU A 23 7.78 -4.82 11.27
C LEU A 23 7.83 -6.05 12.17
N ALA A 24 8.51 -7.12 11.74
CA ALA A 24 8.61 -8.36 12.49
C ALA A 24 9.50 -8.20 13.74
N SER A 25 9.02 -8.70 14.88
CA SER A 25 9.73 -8.79 16.16
C SER A 25 9.01 -9.77 17.10
N TYR A 26 9.59 -10.12 18.24
CA TYR A 26 8.99 -10.97 19.26
C TYR A 26 7.66 -10.44 19.82
N GLU A 27 7.43 -9.13 19.70
CA GLU A 27 6.22 -8.50 20.21
C GLU A 27 5.11 -8.40 19.17
N THR A 28 5.35 -8.77 17.90
CA THR A 28 4.39 -8.56 16.82
C THR A 28 3.62 -9.83 16.47
N SER A 29 2.32 -9.62 16.19
CA SER A 29 1.44 -10.58 15.54
C SER A 29 1.07 -10.04 14.17
N ILE A 30 1.44 -10.74 13.09
CA ILE A 30 1.26 -10.26 11.73
C ILE A 30 0.32 -11.19 10.97
N THR A 31 -0.77 -10.66 10.44
CA THR A 31 -1.60 -11.35 9.46
C THR A 31 -1.18 -10.94 8.06
N ILE A 32 -0.69 -11.91 7.28
CA ILE A 32 -0.36 -11.78 5.87
C ILE A 32 -1.57 -12.21 5.04
N HIS A 33 -2.23 -11.25 4.41
CA HIS A 33 -3.24 -11.57 3.41
C HIS A 33 -2.59 -11.80 2.05
N TYR A 34 -3.05 -12.82 1.34
CA TYR A 34 -2.67 -13.14 -0.04
C TYR A 34 -3.87 -13.65 -0.85
N ASN A 35 -3.83 -13.52 -2.19
CA ASN A 35 -4.81 -14.13 -3.09
C ASN A 35 -4.21 -15.39 -3.75
N LYS A 36 -3.28 -15.21 -4.69
CA LYS A 36 -2.69 -16.31 -5.49
C LYS A 36 -1.31 -16.77 -5.00
N SER A 37 -0.59 -15.94 -4.24
CA SER A 37 0.82 -16.17 -3.85
C SER A 37 0.96 -17.07 -2.61
N LYS A 38 0.33 -18.27 -2.61
CA LYS A 38 0.33 -19.21 -1.48
C LYS A 38 1.75 -19.60 -1.06
N THR A 39 2.57 -20.08 -2.00
CA THR A 39 3.95 -20.53 -1.73
C THR A 39 4.79 -19.41 -1.09
N ASN A 40 4.71 -18.18 -1.64
CA ASN A 40 5.44 -17.04 -1.08
C ASN A 40 4.95 -16.68 0.33
N ALA A 41 3.62 -16.75 0.57
CA ALA A 41 3.06 -16.50 1.89
C ALA A 41 3.58 -17.49 2.95
N PHE A 42 3.63 -18.78 2.63
CA PHE A 42 4.17 -19.80 3.53
C PHE A 42 5.68 -19.64 3.77
N LYS A 43 6.45 -19.32 2.72
CA LYS A 43 7.88 -19.05 2.87
C LYS A 43 8.11 -17.84 3.78
N LEU A 44 7.41 -16.74 3.50
CA LEU A 44 7.51 -15.52 4.31
C LEU A 44 7.09 -15.77 5.75
N LYS A 45 6.02 -16.52 6.01
CA LYS A 45 5.61 -16.90 7.37
C LYS A 45 6.77 -17.50 8.16
N LYS A 46 7.46 -18.52 7.59
CA LYS A 46 8.60 -19.17 8.24
C LYS A 46 9.74 -18.17 8.54
N GLU A 47 10.00 -17.23 7.63
CA GLU A 47 11.02 -16.20 7.81
C GLU A 47 10.65 -15.26 8.97
N LEU A 48 9.40 -14.81 9.06
CA LEU A 48 8.94 -13.90 10.11
C LEU A 48 8.86 -14.58 11.48
N GLU A 49 8.49 -15.87 11.51
CA GLU A 49 8.48 -16.66 12.76
C GLU A 49 9.88 -16.85 13.32
N LYS A 50 10.92 -16.98 12.47
CA LYS A 50 12.32 -16.97 12.89
C LYS A 50 12.76 -15.63 13.51
N LEU A 51 12.11 -14.52 13.13
CA LEU A 51 12.32 -13.21 13.74
C LEU A 51 11.49 -13.02 15.03
N GLY A 52 10.78 -14.05 15.48
CA GLY A 52 10.00 -14.08 16.70
C GLY A 52 8.54 -13.64 16.57
N SER A 53 8.08 -13.22 15.40
CA SER A 53 6.68 -12.80 15.21
C SER A 53 5.71 -13.97 15.20
N LYS A 54 4.50 -13.76 15.75
CA LYS A 54 3.36 -14.66 15.51
C LYS A 54 2.73 -14.36 14.16
N VAL A 55 2.70 -15.34 13.23
CA VAL A 55 2.26 -15.09 11.84
C VAL A 55 1.04 -15.91 11.47
N TYR A 56 0.03 -15.22 10.96
CA TYR A 56 -1.20 -15.80 10.44
C TYR A 56 -1.32 -15.56 8.94
N LEU A 57 -1.74 -16.57 8.19
CA LEU A 57 -1.99 -16.48 6.76
C LEU A 57 -3.49 -16.49 6.52
N LEU A 58 -3.99 -15.53 5.71
CA LEU A 58 -5.37 -15.46 5.29
C LEU A 58 -5.44 -15.30 3.77
N LYS A 59 -6.09 -16.28 3.12
CA LYS A 59 -6.40 -16.20 1.68
C LYS A 59 -7.71 -15.48 1.49
N ALA A 60 -7.74 -14.47 0.61
CA ALA A 60 -8.97 -13.83 0.16
C ALA A 60 -8.76 -13.23 -1.24
N ASP A 61 -9.82 -13.14 -2.02
CA ASP A 61 -9.86 -12.31 -3.22
C ASP A 61 -10.54 -10.98 -2.87
N LEU A 62 -9.78 -9.89 -2.90
CA LEU A 62 -10.30 -8.56 -2.59
C LEU A 62 -11.26 -8.00 -3.68
N ASN A 63 -11.34 -8.65 -4.84
CA ASN A 63 -12.39 -8.39 -5.81
C ASN A 63 -13.75 -8.98 -5.38
N ASN A 64 -13.74 -9.91 -4.41
CA ASN A 64 -14.93 -10.53 -3.85
C ASN A 64 -15.35 -9.83 -2.55
N LEU A 65 -16.54 -9.22 -2.56
CA LEU A 65 -17.07 -8.45 -1.43
C LEU A 65 -17.14 -9.27 -0.14
N LYS A 66 -17.71 -10.49 -0.20
CA LYS A 66 -17.90 -11.34 0.99
C LYS A 66 -16.55 -11.73 1.62
N GLN A 67 -15.55 -12.06 0.80
CA GLN A 67 -14.20 -12.39 1.29
C GLN A 67 -13.50 -11.17 1.89
N THR A 68 -13.63 -9.99 1.26
CA THR A 68 -13.09 -8.73 1.79
C THR A 68 -13.72 -8.38 3.15
N GLN A 69 -15.04 -8.52 3.28
CA GLN A 69 -15.75 -8.27 4.53
C GLN A 69 -15.35 -9.21 5.67
N ALA A 70 -15.06 -10.47 5.36
CA ALA A 70 -14.67 -11.48 6.35
C ALA A 70 -13.22 -11.32 6.83
N LEU A 71 -12.33 -10.75 6.01
CA LEU A 71 -10.88 -10.76 6.22
C LEU A 71 -10.46 -10.25 7.59
N LEU A 72 -10.89 -9.04 7.98
CA LEU A 72 -10.47 -8.45 9.25
C LEU A 72 -11.11 -9.13 10.47
N LYS A 73 -12.33 -9.66 10.35
CA LYS A 73 -12.96 -10.44 11.43
C LYS A 73 -12.15 -11.70 11.73
N LEU A 74 -11.68 -12.39 10.67
CA LEU A 74 -10.83 -13.58 10.82
C LEU A 74 -9.46 -13.22 11.41
N ALA A 75 -8.85 -12.12 10.95
CA ALA A 75 -7.58 -11.64 11.49
C ALA A 75 -7.71 -11.27 12.98
N TYR A 76 -8.75 -10.52 13.34
CA TYR A 76 -9.06 -10.13 14.72
C TYR A 76 -9.20 -11.35 15.64
N LYS A 77 -9.98 -12.36 15.21
CA LYS A 77 -10.17 -13.60 15.97
C LYS A 77 -8.84 -14.33 16.22
N LYS A 78 -7.98 -14.42 15.18
CA LYS A 78 -6.67 -15.10 15.27
C LYS A 78 -5.67 -14.36 16.16
N MET A 79 -5.60 -13.04 16.05
CA MET A 79 -4.66 -12.19 16.80
C MET A 79 -5.23 -11.71 18.15
N LYS A 80 -6.51 -11.95 18.43
CA LYS A 80 -7.22 -11.43 19.61
C LYS A 80 -7.11 -9.90 19.71
N GLY A 81 -7.34 -9.21 18.59
CA GLY A 81 -7.27 -7.76 18.47
C GLY A 81 -6.63 -7.29 17.17
N LEU A 82 -6.65 -5.98 16.93
CA LEU A 82 -6.01 -5.27 15.81
C LEU A 82 -5.47 -3.93 16.30
N ASP A 83 -4.30 -3.52 15.81
CA ASP A 83 -3.72 -2.20 16.09
C ASP A 83 -3.43 -1.44 14.79
N CYS A 84 -3.09 -2.17 13.71
CA CYS A 84 -2.70 -1.56 12.45
C CYS A 84 -3.23 -2.34 11.24
N LEU A 85 -3.76 -1.60 10.26
CA LEU A 85 -4.14 -2.11 8.94
C LEU A 85 -3.28 -1.44 7.88
N ILE A 86 -2.56 -2.23 7.08
CA ILE A 86 -1.78 -1.75 5.94
C ILE A 86 -2.45 -2.23 4.65
N ASN A 87 -3.12 -1.33 3.94
CA ASN A 87 -3.73 -1.55 2.65
C ASN A 87 -2.66 -1.45 1.56
N ASN A 88 -1.99 -2.57 1.29
CA ASN A 88 -0.92 -2.67 0.29
C ASN A 88 -1.33 -3.46 -0.96
N ALA A 89 -2.33 -4.32 -0.89
CA ALA A 89 -2.81 -5.08 -2.06
C ALA A 89 -3.22 -4.14 -3.20
N SER A 90 -2.77 -4.44 -4.41
CA SER A 90 -3.07 -3.61 -5.57
C SER A 90 -3.05 -4.43 -6.87
N VAL A 91 -3.87 -4.04 -7.81
CA VAL A 91 -3.80 -4.42 -9.23
C VAL A 91 -3.18 -3.26 -10.00
N PHE A 92 -2.25 -3.57 -10.89
CA PHE A 92 -1.54 -2.60 -11.73
C PHE A 92 -1.45 -3.15 -13.16
N GLU A 93 -2.47 -2.90 -13.95
CA GLU A 93 -2.57 -3.30 -15.36
C GLU A 93 -2.53 -2.08 -16.26
N ASN A 94 -1.94 -2.20 -17.45
CA ASN A 94 -1.83 -1.10 -18.37
C ASN A 94 -3.09 -1.00 -19.21
N ASP A 95 -3.68 0.18 -19.24
CA ASP A 95 -4.80 0.58 -20.09
C ASP A 95 -4.75 2.11 -20.34
N ASN A 96 -5.61 2.58 -21.20
CA ASN A 96 -5.82 4.01 -21.45
C ASN A 96 -7.30 4.25 -21.82
N LEU A 97 -7.68 5.50 -22.03
CA LEU A 97 -9.07 5.87 -22.35
C LEU A 97 -9.63 5.14 -23.59
N GLN A 98 -8.79 4.78 -24.56
CA GLN A 98 -9.21 4.14 -25.81
C GLN A 98 -9.42 2.63 -25.69
N ASN A 99 -8.75 1.97 -24.73
CA ASN A 99 -8.72 0.50 -24.67
C ASN A 99 -9.04 -0.10 -23.31
N PHE A 100 -9.43 0.70 -22.31
CA PHE A 100 -9.87 0.12 -21.04
C PHE A 100 -11.15 -0.71 -21.25
N THR A 101 -11.32 -1.75 -20.45
CA THR A 101 -12.54 -2.54 -20.41
C THR A 101 -13.25 -2.35 -19.09
N ASP A 102 -14.57 -2.43 -19.07
CA ASP A 102 -15.35 -2.38 -17.82
C ASP A 102 -14.82 -3.38 -16.78
N LYS A 103 -14.53 -4.59 -17.22
CA LYS A 103 -13.95 -5.64 -16.35
C LYS A 103 -12.64 -5.22 -15.71
N SER A 104 -11.70 -4.60 -16.46
CA SER A 104 -10.44 -4.11 -15.93
C SER A 104 -10.65 -2.91 -15.01
N PHE A 105 -11.48 -1.97 -15.42
CA PHE A 105 -11.81 -0.76 -14.65
C PHE A 105 -12.41 -1.11 -13.28
N ILE A 106 -13.47 -1.91 -13.26
CA ILE A 106 -14.14 -2.36 -12.04
C ILE A 106 -13.21 -3.18 -11.14
N LYS A 107 -12.33 -4.01 -11.72
CA LYS A 107 -11.33 -4.76 -10.95
C LYS A 107 -10.36 -3.83 -10.23
N HIS A 108 -9.87 -2.77 -10.89
CA HIS A 108 -9.01 -1.76 -10.27
C HIS A 108 -9.74 -1.04 -9.15
N LEU A 109 -10.96 -0.58 -9.38
CA LEU A 109 -11.77 0.08 -8.34
C LEU A 109 -12.08 -0.85 -7.17
N ASN A 110 -12.44 -2.11 -7.42
CA ASN A 110 -12.76 -3.05 -6.35
C ASN A 110 -11.56 -3.33 -5.45
N ILE A 111 -10.38 -3.58 -6.03
CA ILE A 111 -9.19 -4.00 -5.27
C ILE A 111 -8.44 -2.81 -4.66
N ASN A 112 -8.26 -1.73 -5.44
CA ASN A 112 -7.39 -0.62 -5.03
C ASN A 112 -8.14 0.45 -4.21
N LEU A 113 -9.48 0.51 -4.28
CA LEU A 113 -10.29 1.52 -3.61
C LEU A 113 -11.37 0.93 -2.70
N LYS A 114 -12.30 0.13 -3.25
CA LYS A 114 -13.44 -0.39 -2.51
C LYS A 114 -13.01 -1.33 -1.38
N ALA A 115 -12.03 -2.21 -1.62
CA ALA A 115 -11.52 -3.09 -0.58
C ALA A 115 -10.88 -2.31 0.57
N PRO A 116 -9.95 -1.35 0.37
CA PRO A 116 -9.48 -0.47 1.43
C PRO A 116 -10.59 0.26 2.20
N ALA A 117 -11.63 0.75 1.52
CA ALA A 117 -12.77 1.41 2.17
C ALA A 117 -13.53 0.45 3.10
N ILE A 118 -13.87 -0.76 2.62
CA ILE A 118 -14.55 -1.79 3.39
C ILE A 118 -13.69 -2.25 4.58
N LEU A 119 -12.40 -2.46 4.36
CA LEU A 119 -11.48 -2.87 5.41
C LEU A 119 -11.34 -1.77 6.47
N SER A 120 -11.26 -0.50 6.08
CA SER A 120 -11.21 0.63 7.02
C SER A 120 -12.51 0.73 7.84
N GLN A 121 -13.67 0.55 7.22
CA GLN A 121 -14.95 0.51 7.92
C GLN A 121 -15.01 -0.66 8.93
N ASN A 122 -14.58 -1.85 8.52
CA ASN A 122 -14.55 -3.02 9.39
C ASN A 122 -13.52 -2.87 10.52
N PHE A 123 -12.38 -2.23 10.25
CA PHE A 123 -11.37 -1.92 11.25
C PHE A 123 -11.97 -1.05 12.36
N LYS A 124 -12.66 0.05 12.00
CA LYS A 124 -13.37 0.90 12.98
C LYS A 124 -14.40 0.11 13.79
N LYS A 125 -15.22 -0.73 13.13
CA LYS A 125 -16.23 -1.54 13.82
C LYS A 125 -15.63 -2.51 14.84
N LEU A 126 -14.47 -3.10 14.53
CA LEU A 126 -13.77 -4.05 15.42
C LEU A 126 -13.05 -3.37 16.57
N LEU A 127 -12.47 -2.19 16.34
CA LEU A 127 -11.76 -1.44 17.38
C LEU A 127 -12.70 -0.70 18.33
N LYS A 128 -13.94 -0.42 17.94
CA LYS A 128 -14.88 0.38 18.73
C LYS A 128 -14.26 1.73 19.11
N ASN A 129 -13.87 1.90 20.39
CA ASN A 129 -13.26 3.11 20.93
C ASN A 129 -11.74 2.99 21.13
N SER A 130 -11.16 1.84 20.78
CA SER A 130 -9.70 1.64 20.88
C SER A 130 -8.96 2.42 19.80
N GLN A 131 -7.71 2.76 20.12
CA GLN A 131 -6.81 3.42 19.17
C GLN A 131 -6.34 2.46 18.06
N GLY A 132 -6.09 3.03 16.89
CA GLY A 132 -5.60 2.27 15.75
C GLY A 132 -4.94 3.12 14.69
N ASN A 133 -4.32 2.44 13.73
CA ASN A 133 -3.62 3.09 12.62
C ASN A 133 -3.94 2.38 11.30
N ILE A 134 -4.28 3.15 10.27
CA ILE A 134 -4.47 2.66 8.91
C ILE A 134 -3.44 3.33 8.00
N ILE A 135 -2.71 2.52 7.22
CA ILE A 135 -1.75 3.03 6.24
C ILE A 135 -2.14 2.50 4.86
N ASN A 136 -2.36 3.41 3.93
CA ASN A 136 -2.68 3.11 2.55
C ASN A 136 -1.43 3.26 1.67
N ILE A 137 -1.11 2.23 0.87
CA ILE A 137 -0.05 2.34 -0.13
C ILE A 137 -0.64 2.94 -1.40
N ILE A 138 -0.31 4.21 -1.62
CA ILE A 138 -0.73 5.01 -2.77
C ILE A 138 0.19 4.75 -3.97
N ASP A 139 0.47 5.75 -4.77
CA ASP A 139 1.46 5.75 -5.86
C ASP A 139 1.76 7.20 -6.26
N GLN A 140 2.97 7.52 -6.68
CA GLN A 140 3.34 8.85 -7.14
C GLN A 140 2.52 9.33 -8.35
N ARG A 141 1.88 8.39 -9.09
CA ARG A 141 1.00 8.71 -10.24
C ARG A 141 -0.21 9.55 -9.88
N VAL A 142 -0.58 9.64 -8.60
CA VAL A 142 -1.67 10.52 -8.17
C VAL A 142 -1.31 12.01 -8.32
N GLU A 143 -0.03 12.33 -8.36
CA GLU A 143 0.48 13.69 -8.57
C GLU A 143 1.14 13.84 -9.96
N LYS A 144 1.83 12.82 -10.48
CA LYS A 144 2.38 12.81 -11.84
C LYS A 144 1.48 12.00 -12.78
N LEU A 145 0.48 12.64 -13.33
CA LEU A 145 -0.46 12.01 -14.25
C LEU A 145 0.19 11.65 -15.59
N THR A 146 -0.28 10.56 -16.19
CA THR A 146 0.05 10.15 -17.55
C THR A 146 -1.20 9.59 -18.23
N PRO A 147 -1.29 9.56 -19.58
CA PRO A 147 -2.44 8.98 -20.28
C PRO A 147 -2.50 7.45 -20.19
N PHE A 148 -1.48 6.81 -19.61
CA PHE A 148 -1.38 5.35 -19.44
C PHE A 148 -1.77 4.94 -18.02
N PHE A 149 -2.14 3.66 -17.85
CA PHE A 149 -2.61 3.12 -16.56
C PHE A 149 -3.85 3.86 -16.03
N PHE A 150 -4.78 4.13 -16.94
CA PHE A 150 -5.98 4.94 -16.71
C PHE A 150 -6.78 4.45 -15.49
N SER A 151 -7.25 3.19 -15.54
CA SER A 151 -8.04 2.61 -14.45
C SER A 151 -7.27 2.56 -13.12
N TYR A 152 -5.97 2.23 -13.19
CA TYR A 152 -5.11 2.21 -12.02
C TYR A 152 -4.96 3.61 -11.41
N THR A 153 -4.62 4.60 -12.22
CA THR A 153 -4.40 5.98 -11.74
C THR A 153 -5.65 6.54 -11.07
N LEU A 154 -6.83 6.38 -11.69
CA LEU A 154 -8.10 6.79 -11.10
C LEU A 154 -8.36 6.09 -9.75
N SER A 155 -8.13 4.78 -9.67
CA SER A 155 -8.30 4.04 -8.42
C SER A 155 -7.35 4.50 -7.30
N LYS A 156 -6.11 4.86 -7.63
CA LYS A 156 -5.13 5.36 -6.66
C LYS A 156 -5.38 6.81 -6.26
N SER A 157 -5.80 7.67 -7.18
CA SER A 157 -6.22 9.05 -6.86
C SER A 157 -7.42 9.05 -5.92
N SER A 158 -8.40 8.19 -6.17
CA SER A 158 -9.53 7.99 -5.25
C SER A 158 -9.09 7.43 -3.89
N LEU A 159 -8.09 6.53 -3.83
CA LEU A 159 -7.54 6.04 -2.57
C LEU A 159 -6.81 7.14 -1.78
N ALA A 160 -6.13 8.07 -2.46
CA ALA A 160 -5.52 9.23 -1.82
C ALA A 160 -6.58 10.13 -1.17
N THR A 161 -7.68 10.40 -1.87
CA THR A 161 -8.83 11.13 -1.34
C THR A 161 -9.49 10.37 -0.18
N LEU A 162 -9.70 9.04 -0.34
CA LEU A 162 -10.23 8.18 0.71
C LEU A 162 -9.39 8.26 1.99
N THR A 163 -8.06 8.32 1.87
CA THR A 163 -7.15 8.46 3.01
C THR A 163 -7.50 9.69 3.84
N LYS A 164 -7.66 10.84 3.21
CA LYS A 164 -7.95 12.13 3.88
C LYS A 164 -9.33 12.15 4.52
N ILE A 165 -10.38 11.78 3.79
CA ILE A 165 -11.76 11.78 4.35
C ILE A 165 -11.92 10.74 5.45
N THR A 166 -11.25 9.59 5.36
CA THR A 166 -11.29 8.57 6.40
C THR A 166 -10.54 9.04 7.65
N ALA A 167 -9.43 9.75 7.51
CA ALA A 167 -8.70 10.37 8.62
C ALA A 167 -9.59 11.33 9.41
N MET A 168 -10.30 12.24 8.71
CA MET A 168 -11.25 13.16 9.34
C MET A 168 -12.37 12.43 10.10
N LYS A 169 -12.93 11.37 9.52
CA LYS A 169 -14.07 10.65 10.11
C LYS A 169 -13.69 9.76 11.28
N LEU A 170 -12.48 9.19 11.28
CA LEU A 170 -12.05 8.19 12.27
C LEU A 170 -11.26 8.79 13.45
N ALA A 171 -10.88 10.07 13.37
CA ALA A 171 -10.32 10.78 14.50
C ALA A 171 -11.34 10.87 15.66
N PRO A 172 -10.89 10.97 16.94
CA PRO A 172 -9.49 10.99 17.37
C PRO A 172 -8.86 9.60 17.56
N ASN A 173 -9.62 8.52 17.45
CA ASN A 173 -9.18 7.19 17.86
C ASN A 173 -8.32 6.48 16.80
N ILE A 174 -8.60 6.69 15.52
CA ILE A 174 -7.90 5.98 14.45
C ILE A 174 -7.26 7.01 13.52
N ARG A 175 -5.94 6.92 13.39
CA ARG A 175 -5.18 7.71 12.40
C ARG A 175 -5.18 7.00 11.06
N VAL A 176 -5.26 7.74 9.98
CA VAL A 176 -5.23 7.21 8.61
C VAL A 176 -4.26 8.03 7.79
N ASN A 177 -3.21 7.38 7.27
CA ASN A 177 -2.19 8.03 6.47
C ASN A 177 -1.86 7.21 5.23
N GLY A 178 -1.05 7.77 4.34
CA GLY A 178 -0.59 7.12 3.13
C GLY A 178 0.93 7.17 2.94
N ILE A 179 1.45 6.20 2.20
CA ILE A 179 2.78 6.25 1.61
C ILE A 179 2.62 6.18 0.10
N SER A 180 3.29 7.08 -0.61
CA SER A 180 3.27 7.18 -2.07
C SER A 180 4.66 6.83 -2.63
N PRO A 181 4.92 5.55 -2.99
CA PRO A 181 6.21 5.13 -3.49
C PRO A 181 6.41 5.52 -4.96
N GLY A 182 7.66 5.81 -5.33
CA GLY A 182 8.12 5.88 -6.71
C GLY A 182 8.69 4.56 -7.22
N PRO A 183 9.69 4.59 -8.14
CA PRO A 183 10.24 3.41 -8.82
C PRO A 183 11.04 2.52 -7.86
N THR A 184 10.33 1.67 -7.10
CA THR A 184 10.89 0.82 -6.05
C THR A 184 11.32 -0.55 -6.57
N LEU A 185 10.43 -1.25 -7.27
CA LEU A 185 10.64 -2.59 -7.80
C LEU A 185 10.21 -2.67 -9.26
N LYS A 186 11.06 -3.29 -10.08
CA LYS A 186 10.73 -3.60 -11.47
C LYS A 186 9.38 -4.33 -11.57
N ASN A 187 8.56 -3.89 -12.51
CA ASN A 187 7.35 -4.62 -12.88
C ASN A 187 7.72 -5.81 -13.78
N TYR A 188 6.91 -6.88 -13.78
CA TYR A 188 7.13 -8.05 -14.63
C TYR A 188 7.14 -7.74 -16.14
N ARG A 189 6.49 -6.65 -16.56
CA ARG A 189 6.47 -6.16 -17.95
C ARG A 189 7.69 -5.34 -18.34
N GLN A 190 8.52 -4.92 -17.39
CA GLN A 190 9.68 -4.06 -17.64
C GLN A 190 10.95 -4.90 -17.81
N SER A 191 11.80 -4.54 -18.77
CA SER A 191 13.20 -4.98 -18.81
C SER A 191 14.01 -4.26 -17.71
N GLU A 192 15.19 -4.78 -17.36
CA GLU A 192 16.09 -4.10 -16.44
C GLU A 192 16.51 -2.73 -16.96
N ASN A 193 16.80 -2.61 -18.26
CA ASN A 193 17.16 -1.36 -18.91
C ASN A 193 16.03 -0.32 -18.85
N HIS A 194 14.78 -0.73 -19.08
CA HIS A 194 13.64 0.16 -18.95
C HIS A 194 13.46 0.65 -17.51
N PHE A 195 13.57 -0.25 -16.54
CA PHE A 195 13.48 0.13 -15.12
C PHE A 195 14.63 1.05 -14.71
N LYS A 196 15.86 0.80 -15.22
CA LYS A 196 17.03 1.67 -15.00
C LYS A 196 16.81 3.07 -15.58
N LYS A 197 16.29 3.19 -16.82
CA LYS A 197 15.90 4.49 -17.41
C LYS A 197 14.89 5.22 -16.52
N GLN A 198 13.86 4.51 -16.03
CA GLN A 198 12.83 5.10 -15.20
C GLN A 198 13.37 5.72 -13.91
N TRP A 199 14.20 5.01 -13.14
CA TRP A 199 14.71 5.57 -11.89
C TRP A 199 15.89 6.54 -12.09
N LYS A 200 16.59 6.51 -13.23
CA LYS A 200 17.58 7.54 -13.60
C LYS A 200 16.94 8.84 -14.07
N SER A 201 15.69 8.82 -14.50
CA SER A 201 14.97 10.02 -14.96
C SER A 201 14.21 10.74 -13.85
N VAL A 202 14.29 10.31 -12.61
CA VAL A 202 13.74 11.06 -11.47
C VAL A 202 14.77 12.06 -10.94
N ILE A 203 14.31 13.13 -10.27
CA ILE A 203 15.16 14.26 -9.86
C ILE A 203 16.40 13.82 -9.05
N LEU A 204 16.24 12.87 -8.13
CA LEU A 204 17.38 12.38 -7.35
C LEU A 204 18.23 11.31 -8.07
N GLU A 205 17.86 10.93 -9.30
CA GLU A 205 18.51 9.87 -10.10
C GLU A 205 18.77 8.56 -9.33
N LYS A 206 17.91 8.29 -8.36
CA LYS A 206 18.04 7.15 -7.45
C LYS A 206 16.77 6.30 -7.44
N ARG A 207 16.99 4.99 -7.51
CA ARG A 207 15.91 4.03 -7.24
C ARG A 207 15.43 4.17 -5.79
N VAL A 208 14.12 4.19 -5.58
CA VAL A 208 13.56 4.12 -4.23
C VAL A 208 13.89 2.77 -3.61
N LYS A 209 14.56 2.77 -2.46
CA LYS A 209 14.89 1.55 -1.71
C LYS A 209 13.65 1.05 -0.96
N LEU A 210 13.47 -0.26 -0.90
CA LEU A 210 12.40 -0.87 -0.09
C LEU A 210 12.46 -0.43 1.37
N ASN A 211 13.66 -0.32 1.93
CA ASN A 211 13.85 0.13 3.32
C ASN A 211 13.28 1.54 3.53
N SER A 212 13.48 2.46 2.59
CA SER A 212 12.92 3.83 2.71
C SER A 212 11.39 3.81 2.80
N VAL A 213 10.72 2.95 2.01
CA VAL A 213 9.26 2.75 2.11
C VAL A 213 8.87 2.18 3.47
N CYS A 214 9.62 1.18 3.96
CA CYS A 214 9.40 0.58 5.27
C CYS A 214 9.62 1.58 6.41
N ASP A 215 10.64 2.42 6.31
CA ASP A 215 10.97 3.43 7.31
C ASP A 215 9.89 4.53 7.38
N GLY A 216 9.34 4.95 6.22
CA GLY A 216 8.19 5.83 6.17
C GLY A 216 6.95 5.25 6.85
N ILE A 217 6.70 3.94 6.68
CA ILE A 217 5.61 3.25 7.37
C ILE A 217 5.86 3.21 8.88
N LYS A 218 7.07 2.86 9.32
CA LYS A 218 7.45 2.88 10.74
C LYS A 218 7.30 4.28 11.34
N PHE A 219 7.71 5.32 10.59
CA PHE A 219 7.55 6.71 10.99
C PHE A 219 6.08 7.04 11.25
N LEU A 220 5.17 6.71 10.32
CA LEU A 220 3.73 6.93 10.48
C LEU A 220 3.11 6.10 11.62
N ILE A 221 3.63 4.90 11.89
CA ILE A 221 3.16 4.09 13.01
C ILE A 221 3.54 4.75 14.34
N LYS A 222 4.78 5.24 14.46
CA LYS A 222 5.32 5.80 15.70
C LYS A 222 4.79 7.20 16.03
N ASN A 223 4.53 8.03 15.02
CA ASN A 223 4.14 9.42 15.24
C ASN A 223 2.62 9.56 15.42
N GLU A 224 2.20 9.84 16.63
CA GLU A 224 0.79 9.86 17.03
C GLU A 224 0.05 11.14 16.58
N ASN A 225 0.77 12.19 16.24
CA ASN A 225 0.21 13.50 15.85
C ASN A 225 0.02 13.65 14.32
N ILE A 226 0.17 12.56 13.53
CA ILE A 226 0.05 12.60 12.07
C ILE A 226 -1.18 11.80 11.65
N THR A 227 -2.13 12.47 10.97
CA THR A 227 -3.28 11.85 10.33
C THR A 227 -3.69 12.65 9.08
N GLY A 228 -4.17 11.94 8.05
CA GLY A 228 -4.56 12.55 6.77
C GLY A 228 -3.39 12.82 5.82
N GLU A 229 -2.16 12.50 6.22
CA GLU A 229 -0.94 12.80 5.46
C GLU A 229 -0.59 11.68 4.47
N ILE A 230 -0.04 12.05 3.31
CA ILE A 230 0.51 11.14 2.31
C ILE A 230 1.98 11.50 2.10
N ILE A 231 2.87 10.63 2.60
CA ILE A 231 4.32 10.85 2.46
C ILE A 231 4.80 10.29 1.12
N ASN A 232 5.35 11.16 0.29
CA ASN A 232 5.94 10.78 -0.99
C ASN A 232 7.37 10.26 -0.78
N ILE A 233 7.61 9.00 -1.17
CA ILE A 233 8.93 8.35 -1.17
C ILE A 233 9.22 7.93 -2.61
N ASP A 234 9.46 8.90 -3.48
CA ASP A 234 9.47 8.75 -4.94
C ASP A 234 10.74 9.25 -5.63
N SER A 235 11.75 9.63 -4.86
CA SER A 235 12.99 10.25 -5.39
C SER A 235 12.73 11.50 -6.23
N GLY A 236 11.64 12.22 -5.94
CA GLY A 236 11.22 13.41 -6.66
C GLY A 236 10.53 13.12 -8.00
N GLN A 237 10.08 11.88 -8.25
CA GLN A 237 9.46 11.50 -9.52
C GLN A 237 8.23 12.35 -9.86
N ARG A 238 7.43 12.75 -8.86
CA ARG A 238 6.25 13.59 -9.05
C ARG A 238 6.57 15.03 -9.46
N LEU A 239 7.78 15.51 -9.15
CA LEU A 239 8.25 16.87 -9.43
C LEU A 239 8.94 17.00 -10.79
N ALA A 240 8.82 16.02 -11.69
CA ALA A 240 9.44 16.07 -13.01
C ALA A 240 8.92 17.29 -13.79
N TRP A 241 9.83 18.18 -14.11
CA TRP A 241 9.58 19.48 -14.75
C TRP A 241 10.27 19.63 -16.11
N ASN A 242 11.23 18.73 -16.41
CA ASN A 242 12.08 18.82 -17.58
C ASN A 242 11.29 18.46 -18.86
N THR A 243 10.73 19.47 -19.48
CA THR A 243 9.95 19.37 -20.74
C THR A 243 10.83 19.83 -21.92
N PRO A 244 10.51 19.44 -23.19
CA PRO A 244 11.33 19.77 -24.35
C PRO A 244 11.60 21.27 -24.55
N ASP A 245 10.67 22.13 -24.14
CA ASP A 245 10.79 23.59 -24.24
C ASP A 245 11.76 24.21 -23.22
N ILE A 246 12.04 23.50 -22.12
CA ILE A 246 12.94 23.96 -21.05
C ILE A 246 14.34 23.31 -21.22
N ILE A 247 14.44 22.15 -21.89
CA ILE A 247 15.72 21.48 -22.12
C ILE A 247 16.65 22.38 -22.94
N ASN A 248 17.78 22.77 -22.37
CA ASN A 248 18.77 23.69 -22.96
C ASN A 248 18.30 25.16 -23.10
N ALA A 249 17.23 25.58 -22.45
CA ALA A 249 16.91 26.99 -22.32
C ALA A 249 18.07 27.70 -21.60
N LYS A 250 18.64 28.73 -22.23
CA LYS A 250 19.56 29.67 -21.60
C LYS A 250 18.73 30.85 -21.14
N GLU A 251 18.45 30.92 -19.85
CA GLU A 251 17.97 32.15 -19.21
C GLU A 251 19.10 33.06 -18.82
#